data_91943acdebb9fd930d48912a4c42f9f8
#
_entry.id   91943acdebb9fd930d48912a4c42f9f8
#
_cell.length_a   1.000
_cell.length_b   1.000
_cell.length_c   1.000
_cell.angle_alpha   90.00
_cell.angle_beta   90.00
_cell.angle_gamma   90.00
#
_symmetry.space_group_name_H-M   'P 1'
#
loop_
_entity.id
_entity.type
_entity.pdbx_description
1 polymer ?
#
loop_
_entity_poly.entity_id
_entity_poly.type
_entity_poly.pdbx_seq_one_letter_code
_entity_poly.pdbx_strand_id
1 'polypeptide(L)'
;MGRRSHVAQKSLGAAVGAVLDRLLGEPPASLHPVVNFGKLMARYERTNYHDSKSSGVTHAVIGTLLGISSGGALQSTTAATSLSVGGKMLTEVATDVQKALLNSDIENARGLMPTLVGRDPMTLDATEMSRAVVESVAENTVDAIVAPALWAALAGAPGAFGYRAINTMDAMVGHRSPRYANYGWASARLDDFANWIPARVTALLVALVRPRRAKAVLWAVLHQAPAHPSPNAGVVEAAFAAALGVELGGLNHYGEQPEDRPQLGTGPRVEPMDIARSVRLSNDATSALISILGSIGLVAWLKS
;
A
#
# COMPACT_ATOMS: atom_id res chain seq x y z
N MET A 1 -15.79 30.08 0.60
CA MET A 1 -15.27 29.17 1.63
C MET A 1 -13.78 29.47 1.81
N GLY A 2 -13.30 29.76 3.04
CA GLY A 2 -11.91 30.15 3.26
C GLY A 2 -10.96 28.93 3.16
N ARG A 3 -9.65 29.18 2.91
CA ARG A 3 -8.61 28.14 2.79
C ARG A 3 -8.59 27.16 3.99
N ARG A 4 -8.87 27.62 5.21
CA ARG A 4 -8.92 26.80 6.42
C ARG A 4 -10.11 25.82 6.41
N SER A 5 -11.26 26.23 5.92
CA SER A 5 -12.45 25.40 5.77
C SER A 5 -12.19 24.23 4.77
N HIS A 6 -11.42 24.46 3.71
CA HIS A 6 -11.02 23.38 2.79
C HIS A 6 -10.06 22.38 3.43
N VAL A 7 -9.10 22.83 4.26
CA VAL A 7 -8.20 21.93 5.00
C VAL A 7 -9.00 21.11 6.00
N ALA A 8 -9.89 21.72 6.74
CA ALA A 8 -10.77 21.02 7.69
C ALA A 8 -11.58 19.93 7.00
N GLN A 9 -12.26 20.25 5.92
CA GLN A 9 -13.10 19.32 5.17
C GLN A 9 -12.32 18.13 4.62
N LYS A 10 -11.15 18.37 4.02
CA LYS A 10 -10.32 17.31 3.45
C LYS A 10 -9.73 16.39 4.51
N SER A 11 -9.14 16.96 5.57
CA SER A 11 -8.50 16.17 6.63
C SER A 11 -9.52 15.36 7.44
N LEU A 12 -10.65 15.96 7.82
CA LEU A 12 -11.75 15.23 8.48
C LEU A 12 -12.33 14.16 7.54
N GLY A 13 -12.55 14.50 6.26
CA GLY A 13 -13.06 13.56 5.28
C GLY A 13 -12.14 12.34 5.09
N ALA A 14 -10.83 12.56 5.04
CA ALA A 14 -9.85 11.49 4.96
C ALA A 14 -9.84 10.62 6.23
N ALA A 15 -9.86 11.22 7.42
CA ALA A 15 -9.92 10.49 8.69
C ALA A 15 -11.19 9.65 8.80
N VAL A 16 -12.36 10.25 8.53
CA VAL A 16 -13.65 9.53 8.59
C VAL A 16 -13.73 8.44 7.54
N GLY A 17 -13.25 8.68 6.31
CA GLY A 17 -13.21 7.67 5.25
C GLY A 17 -12.36 6.45 5.62
N ALA A 18 -11.20 6.65 6.26
CA ALA A 18 -10.37 5.56 6.76
C ALA A 18 -11.02 4.80 7.94
N VAL A 19 -11.80 5.48 8.78
CA VAL A 19 -12.62 4.80 9.81
C VAL A 19 -13.72 3.96 9.17
N LEU A 20 -14.39 4.48 8.14
CA LEU A 20 -15.45 3.73 7.43
C LEU A 20 -14.92 2.47 6.76
N ASP A 21 -13.73 2.49 6.14
CA ASP A 21 -13.10 1.27 5.63
C ASP A 21 -12.92 0.22 6.73
N ARG A 22 -12.41 0.62 7.90
CA ARG A 22 -12.24 -0.30 9.04
C ARG A 22 -13.54 -0.94 9.52
N LEU A 23 -14.62 -0.20 9.49
CA LEU A 23 -15.93 -0.67 9.98
C LEU A 23 -16.67 -1.48 8.93
N LEU A 24 -16.78 -0.94 7.72
CA LEU A 24 -17.61 -1.50 6.65
C LEU A 24 -16.83 -2.43 5.72
N GLY A 25 -15.54 -2.12 5.48
CA GLY A 25 -14.73 -2.76 4.46
C GLY A 25 -15.05 -2.30 3.05
N GLU A 26 -14.51 -3.03 2.09
CA GLU A 26 -14.67 -2.73 0.67
C GLU A 26 -16.04 -3.19 0.14
N PRO A 27 -16.63 -2.47 -0.84
CA PRO A 27 -17.83 -2.92 -1.51
C PRO A 27 -17.57 -4.18 -2.35
N PRO A 28 -18.61 -4.95 -2.72
CA PRO A 28 -18.46 -6.10 -3.61
C PRO A 28 -17.73 -5.73 -4.90
N ALA A 29 -16.89 -6.64 -5.42
CA ALA A 29 -16.02 -6.40 -6.57
C ALA A 29 -16.76 -5.85 -7.82
N SER A 30 -18.02 -6.21 -8.01
CA SER A 30 -18.86 -5.71 -9.12
C SER A 30 -19.15 -4.20 -9.02
N LEU A 31 -19.21 -3.66 -7.81
CA LEU A 31 -19.49 -2.25 -7.52
C LEU A 31 -18.23 -1.46 -7.17
N HIS A 32 -17.09 -2.15 -6.99
CA HIS A 32 -15.87 -1.52 -6.51
C HIS A 32 -15.23 -0.64 -7.58
N PRO A 33 -15.04 0.68 -7.35
CA PRO A 33 -14.54 1.60 -8.36
C PRO A 33 -13.13 1.24 -8.84
N VAL A 34 -12.26 0.76 -7.96
CA VAL A 34 -10.89 0.35 -8.33
C VAL A 34 -10.91 -0.87 -9.25
N VAL A 35 -11.77 -1.86 -9.00
CA VAL A 35 -11.92 -3.04 -9.85
C VAL A 35 -12.44 -2.63 -11.24
N ASN A 36 -13.42 -1.75 -11.28
CA ASN A 36 -13.99 -1.26 -12.54
C ASN A 36 -12.99 -0.39 -13.32
N PHE A 37 -12.20 0.43 -12.61
CA PHE A 37 -11.08 1.16 -13.19
C PHE A 37 -10.03 0.22 -13.79
N GLY A 38 -9.61 -0.80 -13.05
CA GLY A 38 -8.66 -1.81 -13.54
C GLY A 38 -9.15 -2.52 -14.80
N LYS A 39 -10.43 -2.93 -14.85
CA LYS A 39 -11.04 -3.52 -16.04
C LYS A 39 -11.03 -2.56 -17.25
N LEU A 40 -11.31 -1.28 -17.02
CA LEU A 40 -11.27 -0.25 -18.06
C LEU A 40 -9.85 -0.08 -18.61
N MET A 41 -8.85 0.03 -17.73
CA MET A 41 -7.46 0.20 -18.13
C MET A 41 -6.89 -1.05 -18.81
N ALA A 42 -7.29 -2.25 -18.39
CA ALA A 42 -6.94 -3.50 -19.07
C ALA A 42 -7.56 -3.59 -20.47
N ARG A 43 -8.78 -3.05 -20.66
CA ARG A 43 -9.38 -2.96 -22.00
C ARG A 43 -8.62 -1.95 -22.87
N TYR A 44 -8.26 -0.79 -22.32
CA TYR A 44 -7.44 0.22 -23.01
C TYR A 44 -6.09 -0.37 -23.43
N GLU A 45 -5.39 -1.07 -22.52
CA GLU A 45 -4.13 -1.73 -22.81
C GLU A 45 -4.26 -2.70 -23.98
N ARG A 46 -5.24 -3.60 -23.95
CA ARG A 46 -5.41 -4.61 -25.03
C ARG A 46 -5.56 -4.00 -26.42
N THR A 47 -6.13 -2.80 -26.53
CA THR A 47 -6.37 -2.15 -27.84
C THR A 47 -5.26 -1.19 -28.25
N ASN A 48 -4.47 -0.66 -27.28
CA ASN A 48 -3.49 0.40 -27.51
C ASN A 48 -2.07 0.02 -27.06
N TYR A 49 -1.83 -1.25 -26.75
CA TYR A 49 -0.52 -1.71 -26.36
C TYR A 49 0.48 -1.65 -27.52
N HIS A 50 1.57 -0.93 -27.29
CA HIS A 50 2.79 -0.99 -28.10
C HIS A 50 3.98 -1.08 -27.15
N ASP A 51 4.98 -1.88 -27.44
CA ASP A 51 6.18 -1.99 -26.61
C ASP A 51 7.04 -0.74 -26.74
N SER A 52 6.58 0.35 -26.11
CA SER A 52 7.27 1.63 -26.09
C SER A 52 6.95 2.44 -24.84
N LYS A 53 7.92 3.23 -24.37
CA LYS A 53 7.73 4.14 -23.24
C LYS A 53 6.66 5.21 -23.50
N SER A 54 6.54 5.70 -24.74
CA SER A 54 5.53 6.71 -25.12
C SER A 54 4.11 6.17 -24.95
N SER A 55 3.87 4.92 -25.36
CA SER A 55 2.59 4.26 -25.16
C SER A 55 2.27 4.07 -23.66
N GLY A 56 3.28 3.69 -22.87
CA GLY A 56 3.16 3.61 -21.42
C GLY A 56 2.88 4.94 -20.75
N VAL A 57 3.52 6.03 -21.19
CA VAL A 57 3.22 7.39 -20.70
C VAL A 57 1.77 7.76 -20.99
N THR A 58 1.28 7.49 -22.22
CA THR A 58 -0.11 7.76 -22.59
C THR A 58 -1.09 6.99 -21.70
N HIS A 59 -0.82 5.70 -21.46
CA HIS A 59 -1.60 4.86 -20.53
C HIS A 59 -1.63 5.47 -19.12
N ALA A 60 -0.48 5.81 -18.56
CA ALA A 60 -0.35 6.37 -17.22
C ALA A 60 -1.07 7.72 -17.08
N VAL A 61 -0.93 8.61 -18.08
CA VAL A 61 -1.60 9.93 -18.08
C VAL A 61 -3.12 9.77 -18.17
N ILE A 62 -3.62 8.97 -19.12
CA ILE A 62 -5.06 8.74 -19.27
C ILE A 62 -5.66 8.17 -17.97
N GLY A 63 -5.05 7.12 -17.40
CA GLY A 63 -5.56 6.51 -16.18
C GLY A 63 -5.53 7.47 -14.99
N THR A 64 -4.46 8.24 -14.82
CA THR A 64 -4.36 9.25 -13.75
C THR A 64 -5.44 10.33 -13.89
N LEU A 65 -5.64 10.85 -15.09
CA LEU A 65 -6.67 11.86 -15.36
C LEU A 65 -8.09 11.31 -15.13
N LEU A 66 -8.35 10.06 -15.51
CA LEU A 66 -9.62 9.38 -15.22
C LEU A 66 -9.86 9.26 -13.70
N GLY A 67 -8.84 8.86 -12.94
CA GLY A 67 -8.94 8.80 -11.48
C GLY A 67 -9.25 10.15 -10.85
N ILE A 68 -8.47 11.19 -11.21
CA ILE A 68 -8.67 12.56 -10.73
C ILE A 68 -10.08 13.09 -11.08
N SER A 69 -10.51 12.90 -12.32
CA SER A 69 -11.83 13.36 -12.79
C SER A 69 -12.98 12.64 -12.09
N SER A 70 -12.86 11.33 -11.88
CA SER A 70 -13.84 10.53 -11.14
C SER A 70 -13.97 11.00 -9.69
N GLY A 71 -12.84 11.30 -9.03
CA GLY A 71 -12.84 11.89 -7.69
C GLY A 71 -13.47 13.28 -7.67
N GLY A 72 -13.21 14.10 -8.69
CA GLY A 72 -13.84 15.41 -8.87
C GLY A 72 -15.35 15.32 -9.02
N ALA A 73 -15.83 14.32 -9.75
CA ALA A 73 -17.27 14.07 -9.92
C ALA A 73 -17.95 13.57 -8.63
N LEU A 74 -17.26 12.75 -7.82
CA LEU A 74 -17.78 12.25 -6.55
C LEU A 74 -17.94 13.35 -5.49
N GLN A 75 -17.08 14.36 -5.50
CA GLN A 75 -17.06 15.54 -4.61
C GLN A 75 -17.03 15.26 -3.09
N SER A 76 -16.97 14.00 -2.68
CA SER A 76 -16.94 13.57 -1.27
C SER A 76 -15.58 12.98 -0.92
N THR A 77 -14.77 13.70 -0.16
CA THR A 77 -13.48 13.20 0.34
C THR A 77 -13.67 11.95 1.21
N THR A 78 -14.70 11.92 2.05
CA THR A 78 -15.01 10.76 2.90
C THR A 78 -15.30 9.51 2.08
N ALA A 79 -16.21 9.60 1.11
CA ALA A 79 -16.56 8.47 0.26
C ALA A 79 -15.36 8.03 -0.61
N ALA A 80 -14.62 8.99 -1.21
CA ALA A 80 -13.44 8.67 -2.00
C ALA A 80 -12.36 7.97 -1.17
N THR A 81 -12.13 8.41 0.07
CA THR A 81 -11.14 7.77 0.95
C THR A 81 -11.59 6.37 1.34
N SER A 82 -12.84 6.19 1.76
CA SER A 82 -13.37 4.87 2.12
C SER A 82 -13.31 3.87 0.97
N LEU A 83 -13.51 4.32 -0.28
CA LEU A 83 -13.41 3.48 -1.48
C LEU A 83 -11.97 3.29 -2.00
N SER A 84 -11.01 4.04 -1.48
CA SER A 84 -9.60 3.96 -1.90
C SER A 84 -8.72 3.24 -0.88
N VAL A 85 -9.15 3.18 0.38
CA VAL A 85 -8.44 2.47 1.45
C VAL A 85 -8.91 1.01 1.47
N GLY A 86 -7.99 0.08 1.70
CA GLY A 86 -8.23 -1.37 1.74
C GLY A 86 -7.63 -2.02 3.00
N GLY A 87 -7.66 -1.30 4.12
CA GLY A 87 -7.02 -1.76 5.36
C GLY A 87 -7.72 -2.94 6.01
N LYS A 88 -9.04 -3.03 5.92
CA LYS A 88 -9.81 -4.15 6.47
C LYS A 88 -9.49 -5.44 5.71
N MET A 89 -9.55 -5.42 4.39
CA MET A 89 -9.23 -6.59 3.56
C MET A 89 -7.79 -7.06 3.78
N LEU A 90 -6.82 -6.16 3.83
CA LEU A 90 -5.43 -6.48 4.15
C LEU A 90 -5.30 -7.24 5.48
N THR A 91 -5.97 -6.76 6.52
CA THR A 91 -5.97 -7.37 7.85
C THR A 91 -6.62 -8.75 7.85
N GLU A 92 -7.76 -8.91 7.20
CA GLU A 92 -8.52 -10.15 7.13
C GLU A 92 -7.72 -11.23 6.40
N VAL A 93 -7.23 -10.95 5.20
CA VAL A 93 -6.48 -11.94 4.40
C VAL A 93 -5.17 -12.33 5.08
N ALA A 94 -4.40 -11.38 5.61
CA ALA A 94 -3.17 -11.69 6.35
C ALA A 94 -3.45 -12.57 7.58
N THR A 95 -4.54 -12.30 8.31
CA THR A 95 -4.96 -13.10 9.46
C THR A 95 -5.39 -14.51 9.06
N ASP A 96 -6.06 -14.66 7.91
CA ASP A 96 -6.50 -15.99 7.45
C ASP A 96 -5.32 -16.82 6.95
N VAL A 97 -4.32 -16.22 6.28
CA VAL A 97 -3.05 -16.91 5.98
C VAL A 97 -2.36 -17.36 7.28
N GLN A 98 -2.29 -16.49 8.29
CA GLN A 98 -1.71 -16.87 9.59
C GLN A 98 -2.41 -18.06 10.21
N LYS A 99 -3.75 -18.07 10.26
CA LYS A 99 -4.54 -19.19 10.84
C LYS A 99 -4.26 -20.49 10.10
N ALA A 100 -4.20 -20.46 8.75
CA ALA A 100 -3.88 -21.62 7.95
C ALA A 100 -2.47 -22.16 8.28
N LEU A 101 -1.46 -21.31 8.37
CA LEU A 101 -0.09 -21.69 8.72
C LEU A 101 0.01 -22.28 10.14
N LEU A 102 -0.66 -21.69 11.12
CA LEU A 102 -0.66 -22.19 12.51
C LEU A 102 -1.35 -23.55 12.64
N ASN A 103 -2.33 -23.84 11.77
CA ASN A 103 -3.01 -25.13 11.70
C ASN A 103 -2.29 -26.15 10.79
N SER A 104 -1.09 -25.82 10.28
CA SER A 104 -0.34 -26.62 9.29
C SER A 104 -1.11 -26.89 7.99
N ASP A 105 -2.12 -26.08 7.68
CA ASP A 105 -2.90 -26.14 6.44
C ASP A 105 -2.19 -25.31 5.32
N ILE A 106 -1.10 -25.87 4.84
CA ILE A 106 -0.20 -25.22 3.87
C ILE A 106 -0.93 -24.95 2.54
N GLU A 107 -1.79 -25.87 2.10
CA GLU A 107 -2.52 -25.72 0.82
C GLU A 107 -3.51 -24.54 0.87
N ASN A 108 -4.24 -24.39 1.98
CA ASN A 108 -5.12 -23.23 2.18
C ASN A 108 -4.32 -21.94 2.27
N ALA A 109 -3.19 -21.93 3.00
CA ALA A 109 -2.31 -20.77 3.05
C ALA A 109 -1.86 -20.36 1.64
N ARG A 110 -1.40 -21.31 0.81
CA ARG A 110 -1.02 -21.08 -0.59
C ARG A 110 -2.16 -20.51 -1.43
N GLY A 111 -3.38 -20.99 -1.25
CA GLY A 111 -4.56 -20.52 -1.96
C GLY A 111 -4.93 -19.06 -1.64
N LEU A 112 -4.63 -18.58 -0.42
CA LEU A 112 -4.90 -17.19 0.02
C LEU A 112 -3.81 -16.20 -0.42
N MET A 113 -2.56 -16.65 -0.55
CA MET A 113 -1.40 -15.77 -0.81
C MET A 113 -1.51 -14.90 -2.08
N PRO A 114 -2.04 -15.36 -3.22
CA PRO A 114 -2.13 -14.52 -4.43
C PRO A 114 -2.91 -13.22 -4.25
N THR A 115 -3.73 -13.12 -3.20
CA THR A 115 -4.46 -11.88 -2.86
C THR A 115 -3.53 -10.81 -2.25
N LEU A 116 -2.42 -11.22 -1.63
CA LEU A 116 -1.48 -10.34 -0.94
C LEU A 116 -0.13 -10.23 -1.64
N VAL A 117 0.34 -11.31 -2.24
CA VAL A 117 1.73 -11.47 -2.67
C VAL A 117 1.78 -11.87 -4.14
N GLY A 118 2.56 -11.14 -4.93
CA GLY A 118 2.75 -11.44 -6.36
C GLY A 118 3.74 -12.58 -6.67
N ARG A 119 4.26 -13.29 -5.63
CA ARG A 119 5.18 -14.42 -5.79
C ARG A 119 4.40 -15.71 -6.00
N ASP A 120 5.05 -16.70 -6.63
CA ASP A 120 4.49 -18.07 -6.73
C ASP A 120 4.51 -18.72 -5.33
N PRO A 121 3.36 -18.99 -4.72
CA PRO A 121 3.30 -19.58 -3.39
C PRO A 121 3.62 -21.08 -3.37
N MET A 122 3.68 -21.73 -4.52
CA MET A 122 3.83 -23.19 -4.59
C MET A 122 5.19 -23.69 -4.14
N THR A 123 6.22 -22.85 -4.25
CA THR A 123 7.61 -23.17 -3.85
C THR A 123 7.96 -22.72 -2.44
N LEU A 124 7.09 -21.98 -1.76
CA LEU A 124 7.38 -21.38 -0.46
C LEU A 124 7.08 -22.35 0.69
N ASP A 125 7.97 -22.38 1.69
CA ASP A 125 7.70 -23.00 2.98
C ASP A 125 6.92 -22.06 3.93
N ALA A 126 6.56 -22.53 5.13
CA ALA A 126 5.79 -21.75 6.09
C ALA A 126 6.51 -20.46 6.56
N THR A 127 7.83 -20.51 6.69
CA THR A 127 8.67 -19.36 7.09
C THR A 127 8.71 -18.33 5.95
N GLU A 128 8.93 -18.78 4.73
CA GLU A 128 8.95 -17.94 3.54
C GLU A 128 7.58 -17.31 3.25
N MET A 129 6.49 -18.08 3.40
CA MET A 129 5.13 -17.55 3.32
C MET A 129 4.87 -16.49 4.39
N SER A 130 5.29 -16.74 5.63
CA SER A 130 5.14 -15.78 6.73
C SER A 130 5.89 -14.49 6.45
N ARG A 131 7.14 -14.57 5.97
CA ARG A 131 7.96 -13.43 5.56
C ARG A 131 7.29 -12.64 4.44
N ALA A 132 6.84 -13.32 3.39
CA ALA A 132 6.18 -12.69 2.26
C ALA A 132 4.89 -11.94 2.68
N VAL A 133 4.12 -12.49 3.62
CA VAL A 133 2.93 -11.82 4.15
C VAL A 133 3.31 -10.61 5.00
N VAL A 134 4.34 -10.68 5.84
CA VAL A 134 4.79 -9.54 6.65
C VAL A 134 5.32 -8.41 5.77
N GLU A 135 6.10 -8.72 4.73
CA GLU A 135 6.55 -7.76 3.71
C GLU A 135 5.35 -7.10 3.01
N SER A 136 4.38 -7.90 2.57
CA SER A 136 3.16 -7.40 1.93
C SER A 136 2.32 -6.52 2.86
N VAL A 137 2.19 -6.86 4.14
CA VAL A 137 1.52 -6.01 5.13
C VAL A 137 2.23 -4.68 5.28
N ALA A 138 3.57 -4.66 5.30
CA ALA A 138 4.34 -3.42 5.37
C ALA A 138 4.10 -2.54 4.13
N GLU A 139 4.25 -3.09 2.92
CA GLU A 139 4.02 -2.40 1.65
C GLU A 139 2.58 -1.88 1.55
N ASN A 140 1.59 -2.73 1.79
CA ASN A 140 0.18 -2.34 1.70
C ASN A 140 -0.28 -1.39 2.80
N THR A 141 0.43 -1.29 3.93
CA THR A 141 0.21 -0.21 4.90
C THR A 141 0.42 1.17 4.26
N VAL A 142 1.38 1.29 3.34
CA VAL A 142 1.53 2.51 2.52
C VAL A 142 0.45 2.56 1.45
N ASP A 143 0.44 1.57 0.57
CA ASP A 143 -0.26 1.62 -0.72
C ASP A 143 -1.78 1.59 -0.58
N ALA A 144 -2.26 0.78 0.37
CA ALA A 144 -3.69 0.62 0.57
C ALA A 144 -4.26 1.49 1.70
N ILE A 145 -3.43 2.13 2.55
CA ILE A 145 -3.96 2.87 3.70
C ILE A 145 -3.39 4.29 3.78
N VAL A 146 -2.08 4.43 4.02
CA VAL A 146 -1.49 5.73 4.35
C VAL A 146 -1.51 6.66 3.15
N ALA A 147 -1.10 6.19 1.99
CA ALA A 147 -1.01 7.03 0.79
C ALA A 147 -2.38 7.53 0.31
N PRO A 148 -3.41 6.69 0.12
CA PRO A 148 -4.72 7.20 -0.30
C PRO A 148 -5.30 8.19 0.73
N ALA A 149 -5.12 7.96 2.05
CA ALA A 149 -5.58 8.88 3.09
C ALA A 149 -4.82 10.22 3.08
N LEU A 150 -3.50 10.22 2.86
CA LEU A 150 -2.70 11.44 2.74
C LEU A 150 -3.06 12.23 1.49
N TRP A 151 -3.18 11.59 0.33
CA TRP A 151 -3.59 12.26 -0.90
C TRP A 151 -5.02 12.81 -0.81
N ALA A 152 -5.93 12.09 -0.11
CA ALA A 152 -7.26 12.61 0.23
C ALA A 152 -7.19 13.87 1.11
N ALA A 153 -6.35 13.87 2.15
CA ALA A 153 -6.19 15.04 3.03
C ALA A 153 -5.59 16.24 2.31
N LEU A 154 -4.72 16.02 1.32
CA LEU A 154 -4.07 17.08 0.54
C LEU A 154 -4.99 17.61 -0.58
N ALA A 155 -5.54 16.73 -1.40
CA ALA A 155 -6.25 17.09 -2.63
C ALA A 155 -7.73 16.69 -2.65
N GLY A 156 -8.27 16.14 -1.55
CA GLY A 156 -9.67 15.70 -1.47
C GLY A 156 -9.94 14.43 -2.27
N ALA A 157 -11.16 14.26 -2.73
CA ALA A 157 -11.57 13.10 -3.53
C ALA A 157 -10.74 12.91 -4.81
N PRO A 158 -10.37 13.96 -5.59
CA PRO A 158 -9.43 13.84 -6.71
C PRO A 158 -8.07 13.26 -6.30
N GLY A 159 -7.56 13.62 -5.12
CA GLY A 159 -6.29 13.11 -4.61
C GLY A 159 -6.36 11.62 -4.28
N ALA A 160 -7.41 11.18 -3.57
CA ALA A 160 -7.63 9.77 -3.23
C ALA A 160 -7.74 8.88 -4.49
N PHE A 161 -8.60 9.25 -5.42
CA PHE A 161 -8.84 8.46 -6.64
C PHE A 161 -7.69 8.57 -7.64
N GLY A 162 -7.05 9.75 -7.75
CA GLY A 162 -5.86 9.93 -8.57
C GLY A 162 -4.71 9.04 -8.11
N TYR A 163 -4.43 9.03 -6.81
CA TYR A 163 -3.43 8.13 -6.23
C TYR A 163 -3.81 6.65 -6.47
N ARG A 164 -5.06 6.27 -6.19
CA ARG A 164 -5.48 4.88 -6.36
C ARG A 164 -5.40 4.40 -7.80
N ALA A 165 -5.67 5.30 -8.76
CA ALA A 165 -5.48 5.02 -10.19
C ALA A 165 -4.01 4.76 -10.53
N ILE A 166 -3.08 5.60 -10.02
CA ILE A 166 -1.64 5.44 -10.20
C ILE A 166 -1.18 4.08 -9.66
N ASN A 167 -1.50 3.78 -8.41
CA ASN A 167 -1.14 2.54 -7.74
C ASN A 167 -1.73 1.30 -8.45
N THR A 168 -2.98 1.39 -8.92
CA THR A 168 -3.61 0.30 -9.68
C THR A 168 -2.91 0.05 -11.02
N MET A 169 -2.51 1.10 -11.74
CA MET A 169 -1.78 0.95 -13.00
C MET A 169 -0.38 0.37 -12.79
N ASP A 170 0.30 0.74 -11.71
CA ASP A 170 1.58 0.11 -11.35
C ASP A 170 1.39 -1.38 -11.07
N ALA A 171 0.43 -1.75 -10.24
CA ALA A 171 0.11 -3.15 -9.96
C ALA A 171 -0.23 -3.96 -11.22
N MET A 172 -0.84 -3.33 -12.25
CA MET A 172 -1.20 -3.99 -13.50
C MET A 172 -0.03 -4.17 -14.47
N VAL A 173 0.80 -3.13 -14.63
CA VAL A 173 1.80 -3.08 -15.71
C VAL A 173 3.19 -2.62 -15.25
N GLY A 174 3.37 -2.17 -14.00
CA GLY A 174 4.64 -1.64 -13.50
C GLY A 174 5.69 -2.70 -13.16
N HIS A 175 5.30 -3.97 -13.09
CA HIS A 175 6.21 -5.06 -12.77
C HIS A 175 7.20 -5.36 -13.91
N ARG A 176 8.41 -5.76 -13.54
CA ARG A 176 9.48 -6.07 -14.49
C ARG A 176 9.18 -7.40 -15.19
N SER A 177 8.65 -7.32 -16.40
CA SER A 177 8.49 -8.47 -17.30
C SER A 177 8.91 -8.06 -18.70
N PRO A 178 9.27 -8.99 -19.60
CA PRO A 178 9.59 -8.65 -20.98
C PRO A 178 8.51 -7.83 -21.67
N ARG A 179 7.24 -8.10 -21.39
CA ARG A 179 6.09 -7.37 -21.93
C ARG A 179 6.02 -5.93 -21.44
N TYR A 180 6.33 -5.66 -20.16
CA TYR A 180 6.07 -4.38 -19.52
C TYR A 180 7.33 -3.54 -19.26
N ALA A 181 8.51 -4.02 -19.63
CA ALA A 181 9.77 -3.31 -19.41
C ALA A 181 9.78 -1.86 -19.94
N ASN A 182 9.19 -1.63 -21.12
CA ASN A 182 9.03 -0.30 -21.68
C ASN A 182 7.67 0.31 -21.35
N TYR A 183 6.60 -0.45 -21.56
CA TYR A 183 5.23 0.04 -21.39
C TYR A 183 4.91 0.41 -19.94
N GLY A 184 5.31 -0.41 -18.97
CA GLY A 184 5.05 -0.20 -17.55
C GLY A 184 5.93 0.86 -16.88
N TRP A 185 7.02 1.29 -17.55
CA TRP A 185 8.00 2.21 -16.98
C TRP A 185 7.37 3.48 -16.38
N ALA A 186 6.42 4.09 -17.08
CA ALA A 186 5.80 5.33 -16.64
C ALA A 186 4.90 5.12 -15.42
N SER A 187 4.13 4.03 -15.38
CA SER A 187 3.29 3.68 -14.22
C SER A 187 4.14 3.42 -12.98
N ALA A 188 5.22 2.65 -13.10
CA ALA A 188 6.15 2.37 -12.01
C ALA A 188 6.81 3.65 -11.46
N ARG A 189 7.27 4.54 -12.34
CA ARG A 189 7.90 5.80 -11.90
C ARG A 189 6.93 6.77 -11.26
N LEU A 190 5.69 6.80 -11.74
CA LEU A 190 4.65 7.65 -11.18
C LEU A 190 4.23 7.15 -9.79
N ASP A 191 4.12 5.84 -9.61
CA ASP A 191 3.86 5.23 -8.31
C ASP A 191 5.02 5.44 -7.34
N ASP A 192 6.27 5.24 -7.77
CA ASP A 192 7.46 5.55 -6.97
C ASP A 192 7.42 6.99 -6.44
N PHE A 193 7.04 7.95 -7.29
CA PHE A 193 6.92 9.36 -6.91
C PHE A 193 5.73 9.61 -5.97
N ALA A 194 4.57 9.04 -6.26
CA ALA A 194 3.36 9.22 -5.46
C ALA A 194 3.48 8.62 -4.06
N ASN A 195 4.29 7.57 -3.90
CA ASN A 195 4.55 6.89 -2.64
C ASN A 195 5.75 7.45 -1.86
N TRP A 196 6.55 8.35 -2.45
CA TRP A 196 7.78 8.79 -1.82
C TRP A 196 7.56 9.45 -0.43
N ILE A 197 6.62 10.37 -0.31
CA ILE A 197 6.24 10.98 0.98
C ILE A 197 5.46 9.99 1.86
N PRO A 198 4.41 9.30 1.36
CA PRO A 198 3.65 8.34 2.15
C PRO A 198 4.50 7.25 2.83
N ALA A 199 5.49 6.68 2.14
CA ALA A 199 6.38 5.68 2.73
C ALA A 199 7.17 6.23 3.93
N ARG A 200 7.68 7.46 3.85
CA ARG A 200 8.40 8.11 4.95
C ARG A 200 7.47 8.47 6.11
N VAL A 201 6.27 8.95 5.80
CA VAL A 201 5.24 9.18 6.83
C VAL A 201 4.89 7.86 7.53
N THR A 202 4.74 6.76 6.80
CA THR A 202 4.47 5.45 7.39
C THR A 202 5.60 5.01 8.33
N ALA A 203 6.86 5.16 7.93
CA ALA A 203 8.01 4.86 8.80
C ALA A 203 8.01 5.71 10.08
N LEU A 204 7.66 6.99 9.97
CA LEU A 204 7.51 7.88 11.15
C LEU A 204 6.34 7.46 12.05
N LEU A 205 5.21 7.04 11.48
CA LEU A 205 4.08 6.49 12.24
C LEU A 205 4.48 5.20 12.96
N VAL A 206 5.22 4.29 12.30
CA VAL A 206 5.76 3.08 12.91
C VAL A 206 6.68 3.42 14.10
N ALA A 207 7.59 4.38 13.94
CA ALA A 207 8.45 4.85 15.04
C ALA A 207 7.63 5.47 16.20
N LEU A 208 6.59 6.23 15.88
CA LEU A 208 5.70 6.86 16.85
C LEU A 208 4.95 5.83 17.70
N VAL A 209 4.39 4.78 17.07
CA VAL A 209 3.61 3.74 17.77
C VAL A 209 4.48 2.67 18.42
N ARG A 210 5.78 2.68 18.18
CA ARG A 210 6.78 1.80 18.81
C ARG A 210 7.93 2.61 19.42
N PRO A 211 7.67 3.47 20.43
CA PRO A 211 8.65 4.43 20.94
C PRO A 211 9.92 3.77 21.48
N ARG A 212 9.82 2.57 22.05
CA ARG A 212 10.99 1.80 22.53
C ARG A 212 11.88 1.30 21.40
N ARG A 213 11.37 1.18 20.18
CA ARG A 213 12.08 0.75 18.97
C ARG A 213 12.34 1.91 17.99
N ALA A 214 11.88 3.14 18.28
CA ALA A 214 11.94 4.27 17.36
C ALA A 214 13.34 4.54 16.82
N LYS A 215 14.38 4.48 17.67
CA LYS A 215 15.78 4.64 17.23
C LYS A 215 16.21 3.57 16.24
N ALA A 216 15.84 2.31 16.50
CA ALA A 216 16.16 1.18 15.60
C ALA A 216 15.42 1.32 14.26
N VAL A 217 14.14 1.73 14.29
CA VAL A 217 13.34 2.01 13.09
C VAL A 217 13.99 3.09 12.23
N LEU A 218 14.31 4.24 12.82
CA LEU A 218 14.92 5.35 12.08
C LEU A 218 16.32 4.96 11.55
N TRP A 219 17.09 4.21 12.32
CA TRP A 219 18.40 3.74 11.88
C TRP A 219 18.26 2.78 10.67
N ALA A 220 17.35 1.80 10.73
CA ALA A 220 17.13 0.86 9.65
C ALA A 220 16.66 1.56 8.36
N VAL A 221 15.74 2.52 8.48
CA VAL A 221 15.27 3.33 7.35
C VAL A 221 16.40 4.13 6.70
N LEU A 222 17.35 4.67 7.49
CA LEU A 222 18.44 5.48 6.94
C LEU A 222 19.57 4.64 6.35
N HIS A 223 19.84 3.45 6.88
CA HIS A 223 21.05 2.68 6.55
C HIS A 223 20.79 1.39 5.80
N GLN A 224 19.61 0.76 5.97
CA GLN A 224 19.27 -0.50 5.30
C GLN A 224 18.36 -0.29 4.09
N ALA A 225 17.33 0.57 4.20
CA ALA A 225 16.39 0.82 3.12
C ALA A 225 17.03 1.26 1.78
N PRO A 226 18.14 2.06 1.75
CA PRO A 226 18.76 2.48 0.49
C PRO A 226 19.31 1.33 -0.38
N ALA A 227 19.56 0.16 0.19
CA ALA A 227 20.00 -1.02 -0.55
C ALA A 227 18.86 -1.70 -1.33
N HIS A 228 17.60 -1.41 -0.97
CA HIS A 228 16.43 -2.02 -1.59
C HIS A 228 16.16 -1.42 -2.98
N PRO A 229 15.76 -2.24 -3.99
CA PRO A 229 15.52 -1.75 -5.37
C PRO A 229 14.35 -0.77 -5.49
N SER A 230 13.33 -0.85 -4.60
CA SER A 230 12.25 0.14 -4.53
C SER A 230 12.59 1.23 -3.51
N PRO A 231 12.46 2.53 -3.88
CA PRO A 231 12.74 3.64 -2.98
C PRO A 231 11.69 3.80 -1.86
N ASN A 232 10.60 3.05 -1.92
CA ASN A 232 9.44 3.12 -1.02
C ASN A 232 9.25 1.83 -0.23
N ALA A 233 9.18 0.67 -0.87
CA ALA A 233 9.05 -0.62 -0.21
C ALA A 233 10.17 -0.85 0.82
N GLY A 234 11.43 -0.63 0.44
CA GLY A 234 12.57 -0.76 1.36
C GLY A 234 12.45 0.11 2.62
N VAL A 235 11.86 1.31 2.51
CA VAL A 235 11.65 2.20 3.67
C VAL A 235 10.69 1.57 4.68
N VAL A 236 9.58 1.03 4.23
CA VAL A 236 8.56 0.49 5.13
C VAL A 236 8.88 -0.91 5.58
N GLU A 237 9.45 -1.75 4.74
CA GLU A 237 9.95 -3.06 5.14
C GLU A 237 11.04 -2.94 6.22
N ALA A 238 12.02 -2.04 6.05
CA ALA A 238 13.04 -1.77 7.06
C ALA A 238 12.43 -1.25 8.37
N ALA A 239 11.42 -0.36 8.28
CA ALA A 239 10.71 0.15 9.46
C ALA A 239 9.96 -0.97 10.20
N PHE A 240 9.24 -1.85 9.49
CA PHE A 240 8.52 -2.99 10.06
C PHE A 240 9.49 -4.02 10.64
N ALA A 241 10.55 -4.41 9.91
CA ALA A 241 11.57 -5.33 10.39
C ALA A 241 12.17 -4.88 11.73
N ALA A 242 12.60 -3.62 11.80
CA ALA A 242 13.17 -3.05 13.03
C ALA A 242 12.16 -2.94 14.17
N ALA A 243 10.92 -2.56 13.87
CA ALA A 243 9.86 -2.42 14.87
C ALA A 243 9.43 -3.77 15.46
N LEU A 244 9.35 -4.81 14.63
CA LEU A 244 9.02 -6.17 15.02
C LEU A 244 10.20 -6.93 15.62
N GLY A 245 11.43 -6.51 15.27
CA GLY A 245 12.66 -7.19 15.66
C GLY A 245 12.87 -8.51 14.93
N VAL A 246 12.53 -8.54 13.65
CA VAL A 246 12.69 -9.69 12.74
C VAL A 246 13.57 -9.33 11.55
N GLU A 247 13.91 -10.31 10.73
CA GLU A 247 14.62 -10.15 9.47
C GLU A 247 13.64 -10.32 8.29
N LEU A 248 13.67 -9.37 7.34
CA LEU A 248 12.96 -9.39 6.06
C LEU A 248 13.96 -9.36 4.90
N GLY A 249 13.48 -9.56 3.67
CA GLY A 249 14.36 -9.63 2.50
C GLY A 249 14.95 -11.03 2.28
N GLY A 250 16.11 -11.11 1.60
CA GLY A 250 16.73 -12.36 1.18
C GLY A 250 16.20 -12.87 -0.16
N LEU A 251 16.47 -14.13 -0.47
CA LEU A 251 16.15 -14.71 -1.77
C LEU A 251 14.63 -14.81 -1.97
N ASN A 252 14.15 -14.26 -3.08
CA ASN A 252 12.77 -14.33 -3.53
C ASN A 252 12.71 -15.01 -4.90
N HIS A 253 11.64 -15.75 -5.15
CA HIS A 253 11.40 -16.37 -6.46
C HIS A 253 10.17 -15.73 -7.12
N TYR A 254 10.38 -15.08 -8.27
CA TYR A 254 9.32 -14.60 -9.16
C TYR A 254 9.30 -15.48 -10.42
N GLY A 255 8.50 -16.55 -10.39
CA GLY A 255 8.57 -17.61 -11.42
C GLY A 255 9.94 -18.28 -11.39
N GLU A 256 10.61 -18.37 -12.54
CA GLU A 256 11.95 -18.99 -12.66
C GLU A 256 13.11 -18.03 -12.33
N GLN A 257 12.84 -16.75 -12.05
CA GLN A 257 13.89 -15.77 -11.80
C GLN A 257 14.08 -15.54 -10.28
N PRO A 258 15.24 -15.90 -9.70
CA PRO A 258 15.57 -15.55 -8.34
C PRO A 258 15.90 -14.05 -8.27
N GLU A 259 15.32 -13.34 -7.31
CA GLU A 259 15.66 -11.97 -6.95
C GLU A 259 16.23 -11.96 -5.53
N ASP A 260 17.51 -11.64 -5.40
CA ASP A 260 18.15 -11.48 -4.09
C ASP A 260 17.88 -10.05 -3.59
N ARG A 261 17.06 -9.95 -2.55
CA ARG A 261 16.76 -8.67 -1.90
C ARG A 261 17.67 -8.47 -0.67
N PRO A 262 18.11 -7.24 -0.40
CA PRO A 262 18.93 -6.97 0.77
C PRO A 262 18.19 -7.35 2.05
N GLN A 263 18.93 -7.86 3.02
CA GLN A 263 18.40 -8.13 4.34
C GLN A 263 18.05 -6.83 5.06
N LEU A 264 16.85 -6.77 5.63
CA LEU A 264 16.31 -5.66 6.38
C LEU A 264 15.95 -6.12 7.80
N GLY A 265 16.41 -5.37 8.79
CA GLY A 265 16.32 -5.78 10.19
C GLY A 265 17.53 -6.62 10.62
N THR A 266 17.56 -7.03 11.90
CA THR A 266 18.68 -7.77 12.53
C THR A 266 18.16 -8.85 13.50
N GLY A 267 16.91 -9.27 13.35
CA GLY A 267 16.25 -10.24 14.21
C GLY A 267 16.31 -11.68 13.69
N PRO A 268 15.59 -12.61 14.30
CA PRO A 268 15.35 -13.93 13.76
C PRO A 268 14.52 -13.89 12.49
N ARG A 269 14.49 -14.99 11.75
CA ARG A 269 13.56 -15.19 10.63
C ARG A 269 12.11 -15.09 11.09
N VAL A 270 11.26 -14.65 10.17
CA VAL A 270 9.82 -14.49 10.44
C VAL A 270 9.15 -15.83 10.66
N GLU A 271 8.30 -15.89 11.69
CA GLU A 271 7.44 -17.02 11.99
C GLU A 271 5.95 -16.66 11.78
N PRO A 272 5.01 -17.63 11.68
CA PRO A 272 3.59 -17.36 11.48
C PRO A 272 2.98 -16.40 12.52
N MET A 273 3.48 -16.39 13.76
CA MET A 273 3.04 -15.46 14.81
C MET A 273 3.39 -13.99 14.51
N ASP A 274 4.40 -13.74 13.69
CA ASP A 274 4.82 -12.38 13.32
C ASP A 274 3.84 -11.72 12.36
N ILE A 275 3.05 -12.51 11.64
CA ILE A 275 1.95 -11.98 10.80
C ILE A 275 0.97 -11.17 11.66
N ALA A 276 0.50 -11.73 12.79
CA ALA A 276 -0.39 -10.98 13.68
C ALA A 276 0.27 -9.73 14.28
N ARG A 277 1.59 -9.79 14.54
CA ARG A 277 2.35 -8.63 15.04
C ARG A 277 2.45 -7.53 13.98
N SER A 278 2.65 -7.90 12.70
CA SER A 278 2.69 -6.95 11.58
C SER A 278 1.32 -6.33 11.32
N VAL A 279 0.25 -7.10 11.33
CA VAL A 279 -1.14 -6.62 11.23
C VAL A 279 -1.46 -5.64 12.36
N ARG A 280 -1.06 -5.96 13.60
CA ARG A 280 -1.25 -5.05 14.74
C ARG A 280 -0.46 -3.75 14.56
N LEU A 281 0.79 -3.83 14.06
CA LEU A 281 1.62 -2.66 13.80
C LEU A 281 1.00 -1.74 12.73
N SER A 282 0.50 -2.33 11.64
CA SER A 282 -0.24 -1.61 10.59
C SER A 282 -1.48 -0.91 11.15
N ASN A 283 -2.27 -1.62 11.97
CA ASN A 283 -3.46 -1.07 12.61
C ASN A 283 -3.15 0.07 13.60
N ASP A 284 -2.06 -0.03 14.35
CA ASP A 284 -1.63 1.03 15.28
C ASP A 284 -1.15 2.26 14.51
N ALA A 285 -0.35 2.08 13.44
CA ALA A 285 0.10 3.16 12.58
C ALA A 285 -1.08 3.87 11.88
N THR A 286 -2.06 3.09 11.39
CA THR A 286 -3.30 3.62 10.80
C THR A 286 -4.11 4.42 11.83
N SER A 287 -4.21 3.94 13.06
CA SER A 287 -4.92 4.65 14.14
C SER A 287 -4.25 5.99 14.48
N ALA A 288 -2.91 6.01 14.49
CA ALA A 288 -2.15 7.24 14.67
C ALA A 288 -2.39 8.23 13.51
N LEU A 289 -2.38 7.76 12.26
CA LEU A 289 -2.69 8.60 11.09
C LEU A 289 -4.08 9.21 11.18
N ILE A 290 -5.10 8.39 11.46
CA ILE A 290 -6.49 8.84 11.62
C ILE A 290 -6.59 9.92 12.71
N SER A 291 -5.93 9.70 13.84
CA SER A 291 -5.92 10.66 14.96
C SER A 291 -5.25 11.98 14.58
N ILE A 292 -4.13 11.93 13.85
CA ILE A 292 -3.42 13.12 13.37
C ILE A 292 -4.29 13.90 12.37
N LEU A 293 -4.84 13.22 11.35
CA LEU A 293 -5.68 13.86 10.34
C LEU A 293 -6.96 14.43 10.94
N GLY A 294 -7.60 13.70 11.87
CA GLY A 294 -8.77 14.17 12.61
C GLY A 294 -8.46 15.42 13.43
N SER A 295 -7.32 15.43 14.14
CA SER A 295 -6.88 16.59 14.94
C SER A 295 -6.58 17.82 14.08
N ILE A 296 -5.86 17.64 12.95
CA ILE A 296 -5.60 18.72 11.99
C ILE A 296 -6.92 19.31 11.47
N GLY A 297 -7.85 18.43 11.07
CA GLY A 297 -9.14 18.86 10.56
C GLY A 297 -9.99 19.58 11.59
N LEU A 298 -10.04 19.10 12.83
CA LEU A 298 -10.77 19.71 13.93
C LEU A 298 -10.19 21.10 14.28
N VAL A 299 -8.87 21.21 14.42
CA VAL A 299 -8.20 22.51 14.70
C VAL A 299 -8.45 23.49 13.55
N ALA A 300 -8.41 23.05 12.30
CA ALA A 300 -8.71 23.93 11.17
C ALA A 300 -10.18 24.37 11.15
N TRP A 301 -11.11 23.48 11.55
CA TRP A 301 -12.53 23.81 11.66
C TRP A 301 -12.83 24.80 12.76
N LEU A 302 -12.24 24.63 13.95
CA LEU A 302 -12.42 25.56 15.08
C LEU A 302 -11.87 26.97 14.80
N LYS A 303 -10.95 27.11 13.84
CA LYS A 303 -10.34 28.39 13.43
C LYS A 303 -10.95 28.98 12.15
N SER A 304 -11.94 28.34 11.55
CA SER A 304 -12.61 28.80 10.31
C SER A 304 -13.85 29.61 10.60
#